data_52fde83f5150a108694bc0aab82866fa
#
_entry.id   52fde83f5150a108694bc0aab82866fa
#
_cell.length_a   1.000
_cell.length_b   1.000
_cell.length_c   1.000
_cell.angle_alpha   90.00
_cell.angle_beta   90.00
_cell.angle_gamma   90.00
#
_symmetry.space_group_name_H-M   'P 1'
#
loop_
_entity.id
_entity.type
_entity.pdbx_description
1 polymer ?
#
loop_
_entity_poly.entity_id
_entity_poly.type
_entity_poly.pdbx_seq_one_letter_code
_entity_poly.pdbx_strand_id
1 'polypeptide(L)'
;MATTQLLSTVEHRETLPEGYARPESDRPRLAEVATDSNIPLIDLASPDKPRVIAEIAQACRTYGFFQVTNHGIAEELLEKVMAVALEFFRLPPEEKEKLYSDEPSKKIRLSTSFNVRKETVHNWRDYLRLHCHPLEEFVPEWPSNPAQFKEIMSTYCREVRRLGLRLLGAISVSLGLEEDYIEKVLGEQEQHMAVNYYPRCPEPDLTYGLPKHTDPNALTILLPDPHVAGLQVLRDGDQWIVVNPRPNALVVNLGDQIQALSNGAYKSVWHRAVVNAVQERMSVASFMCPCNSAVISPARKLVADGDAPVYRSFTYDEYYKKFWSRNLDQEHCLELFKGQ
;
A
#
# COMPACT_ATOMS: atom_id res chain seq x y z
N MET A 1 2.64 -24.86 -20.36
CA MET A 1 2.41 -23.52 -19.83
C MET A 1 3.76 -23.00 -19.36
N ALA A 2 4.19 -21.82 -19.81
CA ALA A 2 5.43 -21.24 -19.31
C ALA A 2 5.26 -20.99 -17.81
N THR A 3 6.13 -21.56 -17.00
CA THR A 3 6.19 -21.28 -15.55
C THR A 3 6.49 -19.79 -15.38
N THR A 4 5.61 -19.05 -14.73
CA THR A 4 5.83 -17.64 -14.43
C THR A 4 7.05 -17.54 -13.51
N GLN A 5 8.13 -16.98 -14.03
CA GLN A 5 9.42 -16.90 -13.34
C GLN A 5 9.49 -15.62 -12.52
N LEU A 6 9.99 -15.71 -11.28
CA LEU A 6 10.30 -14.52 -10.48
C LEU A 6 11.34 -13.65 -11.19
N LEU A 7 11.11 -12.35 -11.24
CA LEU A 7 12.04 -11.39 -11.82
C LEU A 7 13.36 -11.33 -11.06
N SER A 8 13.32 -11.52 -9.74
CA SER A 8 14.48 -11.55 -8.86
C SER A 8 15.38 -12.78 -9.01
N THR A 9 15.01 -13.75 -9.89
CA THR A 9 15.84 -14.93 -10.21
C THR A 9 16.55 -14.80 -11.54
N VAL A 10 16.34 -13.72 -12.28
CA VAL A 10 16.94 -13.51 -13.61
C VAL A 10 17.92 -12.35 -13.53
N GLU A 11 19.18 -12.65 -13.79
CA GLU A 11 20.20 -11.62 -13.97
C GLU A 11 19.97 -10.91 -15.32
N HIS A 12 19.92 -9.59 -15.29
CA HIS A 12 19.85 -8.64 -16.40
C HIS A 12 19.12 -9.12 -17.69
N ARG A 13 18.00 -8.49 -17.94
CA ARG A 13 17.33 -8.54 -19.25
C ARG A 13 17.73 -7.32 -20.07
N GLU A 14 18.10 -7.51 -21.32
CA GLU A 14 18.40 -6.42 -22.26
C GLU A 14 17.13 -5.81 -22.85
N THR A 15 16.05 -6.57 -22.92
CA THR A 15 14.76 -6.15 -23.46
C THR A 15 13.61 -6.57 -22.55
N LEU A 16 12.52 -5.80 -22.57
CA LEU A 16 11.30 -6.13 -21.84
C LEU A 16 10.59 -7.31 -22.55
N PRO A 17 10.26 -8.41 -21.85
CA PRO A 17 9.47 -9.49 -22.45
C PRO A 17 8.07 -8.99 -22.85
N GLU A 18 7.55 -9.50 -23.96
CA GLU A 18 6.26 -9.09 -24.53
C GLU A 18 5.11 -9.13 -23.51
N GLY A 19 5.09 -10.14 -22.62
CA GLY A 19 4.07 -10.27 -21.57
C GLY A 19 4.06 -9.16 -20.53
N TYR A 20 5.04 -8.23 -20.53
CA TYR A 20 5.13 -7.07 -19.63
C TYR A 20 4.88 -5.75 -20.35
N ALA A 21 4.86 -5.75 -21.69
CA ALA A 21 4.66 -4.52 -22.47
C ALA A 21 3.18 -4.11 -22.50
N ARG A 22 2.90 -2.90 -22.02
CA ARG A 22 1.55 -2.33 -22.02
C ARG A 22 1.18 -1.82 -23.42
N PRO A 23 -0.12 -1.93 -23.81
CA PRO A 23 -0.64 -1.19 -24.95
C PRO A 23 -0.30 0.30 -24.85
N GLU A 24 -0.10 0.97 -25.94
CA GLU A 24 0.32 2.39 -25.99
C GLU A 24 -0.59 3.31 -25.17
N SER A 25 -1.90 3.06 -25.19
CA SER A 25 -2.91 3.81 -24.42
C SER A 25 -2.78 3.68 -22.90
N ASP A 26 -2.10 2.61 -22.42
CA ASP A 26 -1.98 2.28 -20.99
C ASP A 26 -0.54 2.35 -20.48
N ARG A 27 0.35 3.05 -21.17
CA ARG A 27 1.76 3.23 -20.75
C ARG A 27 1.92 4.32 -19.70
N PRO A 28 3.00 4.28 -18.88
CA PRO A 28 3.23 5.21 -17.78
C PRO A 28 3.31 6.69 -18.15
N ARG A 29 3.72 7.05 -19.38
CA ARG A 29 3.96 8.43 -19.85
C ARG A 29 4.78 9.22 -18.83
N LEU A 30 5.97 8.71 -18.49
CA LEU A 30 6.80 9.24 -17.41
C LEU A 30 7.17 10.72 -17.60
N ALA A 31 7.28 11.20 -18.85
CA ALA A 31 7.57 12.60 -19.17
C ALA A 31 6.44 13.58 -18.81
N GLU A 32 5.21 13.10 -18.60
CA GLU A 32 4.05 13.93 -18.26
C GLU A 32 3.83 14.07 -16.75
N VAL A 33 4.69 13.44 -15.93
CA VAL A 33 4.54 13.40 -14.47
C VAL A 33 5.20 14.63 -13.84
N ALA A 34 4.46 15.33 -12.98
CA ALA A 34 5.00 16.49 -12.27
C ALA A 34 5.99 16.05 -11.17
N THR A 35 7.19 16.63 -11.20
CA THR A 35 8.30 16.32 -10.28
C THR A 35 8.57 17.39 -9.24
N ASP A 36 8.04 18.58 -9.43
CA ASP A 36 8.20 19.77 -8.58
C ASP A 36 7.22 19.86 -7.42
N SER A 37 6.18 19.03 -7.42
CA SER A 37 5.20 18.91 -6.34
C SER A 37 5.41 17.65 -5.52
N ASN A 38 4.98 17.67 -4.27
CA ASN A 38 5.01 16.52 -3.37
C ASN A 38 3.75 16.49 -2.50
N ILE A 39 3.51 15.35 -1.88
CA ILE A 39 2.47 15.19 -0.84
C ILE A 39 2.90 15.89 0.46
N PRO A 40 1.95 16.30 1.34
CA PRO A 40 2.27 16.96 2.61
C PRO A 40 3.23 16.14 3.48
N LEU A 41 4.10 16.83 4.21
CA LEU A 41 4.97 16.26 5.24
C LEU A 41 4.51 16.75 6.61
N ILE A 42 4.21 15.85 7.53
CA ILE A 42 3.66 16.11 8.85
C ILE A 42 4.63 15.63 9.94
N ASP A 43 4.98 16.52 10.87
CA ASP A 43 5.80 16.19 12.03
C ASP A 43 4.91 15.71 13.19
N LEU A 44 4.96 14.39 13.47
CA LEU A 44 4.15 13.78 14.55
C LEU A 44 4.65 14.08 15.96
N ALA A 45 5.87 14.61 16.13
CA ALA A 45 6.42 15.03 17.43
C ALA A 45 6.09 16.49 17.77
N SER A 46 5.47 17.26 16.87
CA SER A 46 5.07 18.63 17.14
C SER A 46 4.26 18.71 18.44
N PRO A 47 4.59 19.67 19.34
CA PRO A 47 3.85 19.89 20.59
C PRO A 47 2.44 20.43 20.35
N ASP A 48 2.20 21.09 19.22
CA ASP A 48 0.88 21.61 18.81
C ASP A 48 0.02 20.48 18.21
N LYS A 49 -0.58 19.68 19.09
CA LYS A 49 -1.43 18.55 18.65
C LYS A 49 -2.64 18.97 17.82
N PRO A 50 -3.36 20.07 18.16
CA PRO A 50 -4.44 20.57 17.31
C PRO A 50 -3.99 20.88 15.89
N ARG A 51 -2.82 21.47 15.72
CA ARG A 51 -2.23 21.73 14.41
C ARG A 51 -1.93 20.45 13.64
N VAL A 52 -1.31 19.45 14.28
CA VAL A 52 -1.05 18.15 13.66
C VAL A 52 -2.35 17.51 13.16
N ILE A 53 -3.41 17.52 13.96
CA ILE A 53 -4.73 17.00 13.59
C ILE A 53 -5.30 17.77 12.37
N ALA A 54 -5.16 19.10 12.35
CA ALA A 54 -5.62 19.91 11.22
C ALA A 54 -4.83 19.62 9.93
N GLU A 55 -3.51 19.44 10.03
CA GLU A 55 -2.65 19.07 8.91
C GLU A 55 -3.03 17.68 8.35
N ILE A 56 -3.28 16.69 9.22
CA ILE A 56 -3.78 15.36 8.83
C ILE A 56 -5.16 15.51 8.14
N ALA A 57 -6.09 16.26 8.72
CA ALA A 57 -7.41 16.49 8.13
C ALA A 57 -7.31 17.08 6.71
N GLN A 58 -6.47 18.08 6.53
CA GLN A 58 -6.24 18.73 5.24
C GLN A 58 -5.63 17.75 4.23
N ALA A 59 -4.60 17.00 4.64
CA ALA A 59 -3.96 16.01 3.78
C ALA A 59 -4.94 14.91 3.35
N CYS A 60 -5.77 14.39 4.27
CA CYS A 60 -6.78 13.38 3.97
C CYS A 60 -7.86 13.86 2.99
N ARG A 61 -8.26 15.14 3.07
CA ARG A 61 -9.27 15.71 2.16
C ARG A 61 -8.73 15.95 0.76
N THR A 62 -7.50 16.50 0.67
CA THR A 62 -6.97 17.03 -0.59
C THR A 62 -6.06 16.08 -1.32
N TYR A 63 -5.32 15.25 -0.59
CA TYR A 63 -4.32 14.33 -1.17
C TYR A 63 -4.68 12.86 -0.98
N GLY A 64 -5.39 12.49 0.08
CA GLY A 64 -5.51 11.10 0.51
C GLY A 64 -4.18 10.46 0.90
N PHE A 65 -3.09 11.22 0.79
CA PHE A 65 -1.69 10.84 1.02
C PHE A 65 -0.95 11.92 1.80
N PHE A 66 -0.04 11.51 2.67
CA PHE A 66 0.92 12.38 3.34
C PHE A 66 2.16 11.60 3.78
N GLN A 67 3.25 12.30 4.05
CA GLN A 67 4.43 11.73 4.69
C GLN A 67 4.43 12.09 6.17
N VAL A 68 5.00 11.23 7.00
CA VAL A 68 5.18 11.49 8.44
C VAL A 68 6.63 11.35 8.85
N THR A 69 7.09 12.31 9.64
CA THR A 69 8.39 12.28 10.32
C THR A 69 8.19 12.22 11.83
N ASN A 70 9.27 11.93 12.56
CA ASN A 70 9.24 11.83 14.03
C ASN A 70 8.12 10.90 14.53
N HIS A 71 7.87 9.85 13.77
CA HIS A 71 6.79 8.88 13.98
C HIS A 71 7.06 7.91 15.14
N GLY A 72 8.28 7.91 15.70
CA GLY A 72 8.67 7.10 16.86
C GLY A 72 9.27 5.73 16.53
N ILE A 73 9.38 5.35 15.27
CA ILE A 73 10.12 4.15 14.85
C ILE A 73 11.58 4.54 14.65
N ALA A 74 12.49 3.77 15.23
CA ALA A 74 13.92 4.06 15.16
C ALA A 74 14.43 3.94 13.72
N GLU A 75 15.29 4.88 13.29
CA GLU A 75 15.91 4.90 11.96
C GLU A 75 16.67 3.62 11.67
N GLU A 76 17.45 3.13 12.63
CA GLU A 76 18.23 1.91 12.51
C GLU A 76 17.34 0.68 12.27
N LEU A 77 16.09 0.69 12.75
CA LEU A 77 15.14 -0.38 12.44
C LEU A 77 14.67 -0.30 10.99
N LEU A 78 14.39 0.90 10.48
CA LEU A 78 13.98 1.09 9.08
C LEU A 78 15.09 0.65 8.12
N GLU A 79 16.33 1.00 8.40
CA GLU A 79 17.50 0.57 7.64
C GLU A 79 17.66 -0.96 7.66
N LYS A 80 17.53 -1.60 8.84
CA LYS A 80 17.59 -3.06 8.97
C LYS A 80 16.49 -3.76 8.21
N VAL A 81 15.27 -3.21 8.21
CA VAL A 81 14.13 -3.73 7.43
C VAL A 81 14.45 -3.72 5.94
N MET A 82 14.95 -2.61 5.41
CA MET A 82 15.32 -2.51 4.00
C MET A 82 16.47 -3.45 3.65
N ALA A 83 17.48 -3.55 4.51
CA ALA A 83 18.62 -4.43 4.30
C ALA A 83 18.22 -5.92 4.29
N VAL A 84 17.48 -6.39 5.29
CA VAL A 84 17.05 -7.80 5.36
C VAL A 84 16.06 -8.16 4.26
N ALA A 85 15.24 -7.22 3.84
CA ALA A 85 14.33 -7.39 2.71
C ALA A 85 15.10 -7.55 1.38
N LEU A 86 16.13 -6.73 1.16
CA LEU A 86 16.99 -6.85 -0.02
C LEU A 86 17.80 -8.16 0.02
N GLU A 87 18.33 -8.53 1.16
CA GLU A 87 19.02 -9.83 1.35
C GLU A 87 18.09 -11.00 1.00
N PHE A 88 16.80 -10.94 1.41
CA PHE A 88 15.81 -11.95 1.04
C PHE A 88 15.64 -12.08 -0.48
N PHE A 89 15.49 -10.98 -1.22
CA PHE A 89 15.33 -11.05 -2.68
C PHE A 89 16.61 -11.46 -3.41
N ARG A 90 17.76 -11.36 -2.77
CA ARG A 90 19.07 -11.83 -3.27
C ARG A 90 19.40 -13.29 -2.90
N LEU A 91 18.52 -13.98 -2.18
CA LEU A 91 18.69 -15.42 -1.92
C LEU A 91 18.74 -16.21 -3.23
N PRO A 92 19.41 -17.37 -3.22
CA PRO A 92 19.41 -18.30 -4.35
C PRO A 92 17.98 -18.62 -4.81
N PRO A 93 17.75 -18.84 -6.12
CA PRO A 93 16.43 -19.15 -6.67
C PRO A 93 15.73 -20.28 -5.92
N GLU A 94 16.45 -21.34 -5.55
CA GLU A 94 15.91 -22.53 -4.88
C GLU A 94 15.33 -22.22 -3.50
N GLU A 95 15.86 -21.22 -2.80
CA GLU A 95 15.32 -20.77 -1.51
C GLU A 95 14.03 -19.99 -1.70
N LYS A 96 13.97 -19.15 -2.72
CA LYS A 96 12.78 -18.33 -3.05
C LYS A 96 11.64 -19.18 -3.61
N GLU A 97 11.94 -20.19 -4.43
CA GLU A 97 10.94 -21.08 -5.02
C GLU A 97 10.14 -21.87 -3.97
N LYS A 98 10.73 -22.18 -2.81
CA LYS A 98 10.01 -22.83 -1.69
C LYS A 98 8.82 -22.00 -1.18
N LEU A 99 8.89 -20.67 -1.34
CA LEU A 99 7.86 -19.72 -0.87
C LEU A 99 6.95 -19.27 -1.99
N TYR A 100 7.31 -19.57 -3.25
CA TYR A 100 6.52 -19.15 -4.41
C TYR A 100 5.11 -19.75 -4.37
N SER A 101 4.14 -18.90 -4.62
CA SER A 101 2.75 -19.32 -4.82
C SER A 101 2.00 -18.25 -5.62
N ASP A 102 1.21 -18.71 -6.59
CA ASP A 102 0.25 -17.89 -7.33
C ASP A 102 -1.16 -17.97 -6.72
N GLU A 103 -1.32 -18.68 -5.59
CA GLU A 103 -2.58 -18.83 -4.86
C GLU A 103 -2.88 -17.55 -4.05
N PRO A 104 -3.93 -16.75 -4.41
CA PRO A 104 -4.22 -15.49 -3.73
C PRO A 104 -4.60 -15.63 -2.26
N SER A 105 -5.19 -16.77 -1.86
CA SER A 105 -5.64 -17.04 -0.49
C SER A 105 -4.50 -17.40 0.46
N LYS A 106 -3.31 -17.76 -0.05
CA LYS A 106 -2.18 -18.13 0.78
C LYS A 106 -1.67 -16.93 1.57
N LYS A 107 -1.68 -17.04 2.91
CA LYS A 107 -1.38 -15.95 3.85
C LYS A 107 0.09 -15.49 3.76
N ILE A 108 1.01 -16.42 3.50
CA ILE A 108 2.44 -16.15 3.35
C ILE A 108 2.87 -16.67 2.00
N ARG A 109 3.33 -15.78 1.12
CA ARG A 109 3.73 -16.16 -0.23
C ARG A 109 4.69 -15.18 -0.86
N LEU A 110 5.64 -15.70 -1.59
CA LEU A 110 6.41 -14.98 -2.59
C LEU A 110 5.68 -15.12 -3.93
N SER A 111 5.53 -14.03 -4.66
CA SER A 111 4.91 -14.06 -5.99
C SER A 111 5.46 -12.95 -6.86
N THR A 112 5.04 -12.92 -8.11
CA THR A 112 5.42 -11.90 -9.09
C THR A 112 4.18 -11.19 -9.62
N SER A 113 4.37 -10.01 -10.22
CA SER A 113 3.29 -9.19 -10.75
C SER A 113 2.27 -8.77 -9.69
N PHE A 114 0.97 -8.98 -9.91
CA PHE A 114 -0.09 -8.77 -8.92
C PHE A 114 -0.97 -10.02 -8.79
N ASN A 115 -1.55 -10.47 -9.91
CA ASN A 115 -2.36 -11.69 -9.98
C ASN A 115 -2.14 -12.41 -11.32
N VAL A 116 -1.06 -13.17 -11.38
CA VAL A 116 -0.60 -13.86 -12.61
C VAL A 116 -1.64 -14.78 -13.25
N ARG A 117 -2.67 -15.21 -12.47
CA ARG A 117 -3.76 -16.06 -13.01
C ARG A 117 -4.81 -15.28 -13.81
N LYS A 118 -4.90 -13.97 -13.61
CA LYS A 118 -5.95 -13.11 -14.22
C LYS A 118 -5.40 -12.06 -15.17
N GLU A 119 -4.16 -11.66 -14.96
CA GLU A 119 -3.54 -10.58 -15.75
C GLU A 119 -3.23 -11.03 -17.17
N THR A 120 -3.54 -10.16 -18.11
CA THR A 120 -3.14 -10.30 -19.53
C THR A 120 -1.77 -9.71 -19.77
N VAL A 121 -1.40 -8.66 -19.02
CA VAL A 121 -0.06 -8.05 -19.03
C VAL A 121 0.47 -8.02 -17.61
N HIS A 122 1.65 -8.58 -17.41
CA HIS A 122 2.29 -8.67 -16.10
C HIS A 122 2.91 -7.35 -15.68
N ASN A 123 3.10 -7.18 -14.36
CA ASN A 123 3.76 -6.04 -13.76
C ASN A 123 5.20 -6.37 -13.40
N TRP A 124 6.11 -5.42 -13.57
CA TRP A 124 7.55 -5.57 -13.35
C TRP A 124 7.88 -5.51 -11.85
N ARG A 125 7.43 -6.54 -11.09
CA ARG A 125 7.54 -6.61 -9.63
C ARG A 125 7.51 -8.03 -9.12
N ASP A 126 8.39 -8.35 -8.16
CA ASP A 126 8.22 -9.47 -7.23
C ASP A 126 7.78 -8.93 -5.87
N TYR A 127 7.07 -9.73 -5.10
CA TYR A 127 6.66 -9.32 -3.75
C TYR A 127 6.53 -10.52 -2.81
N LEU A 128 6.95 -10.31 -1.56
CA LEU A 128 6.68 -11.22 -0.46
C LEU A 128 5.51 -10.66 0.35
N ARG A 129 4.39 -11.40 0.36
CA ARG A 129 3.22 -11.08 1.18
C ARG A 129 3.31 -11.84 2.49
N LEU A 130 3.08 -11.13 3.60
CA LEU A 130 3.06 -11.65 4.95
C LEU A 130 1.78 -11.21 5.66
N HIS A 131 1.08 -12.14 6.31
CA HIS A 131 0.13 -11.80 7.36
C HIS A 131 0.93 -11.53 8.63
N CYS A 132 0.54 -10.50 9.39
CA CYS A 132 1.35 -9.95 10.48
C CYS A 132 0.65 -9.92 11.83
N HIS A 133 -0.65 -10.03 11.89
CA HIS A 133 -1.35 -9.96 13.17
C HIS A 133 -2.43 -11.06 13.26
N PRO A 134 -2.45 -11.81 14.39
CA PRO A 134 -1.49 -11.78 15.50
C PRO A 134 -0.12 -12.36 15.12
N LEU A 135 0.98 -11.76 15.62
CA LEU A 135 2.34 -12.14 15.25
C LEU A 135 2.71 -13.57 15.65
N GLU A 136 2.24 -14.00 16.81
CA GLU A 136 2.49 -15.34 17.36
C GLU A 136 1.92 -16.45 16.46
N GLU A 137 0.89 -16.15 15.69
CA GLU A 137 0.32 -17.09 14.72
C GLU A 137 1.18 -17.17 13.46
N PHE A 138 1.61 -16.01 12.92
CA PHE A 138 2.16 -15.95 11.56
C PHE A 138 3.68 -15.96 11.48
N VAL A 139 4.40 -15.40 12.46
CA VAL A 139 5.87 -15.34 12.46
C VAL A 139 6.53 -16.72 12.35
N PRO A 140 6.01 -17.80 12.96
CA PRO A 140 6.57 -19.14 12.79
C PRO A 140 6.67 -19.57 11.31
N GLU A 141 5.70 -19.17 10.48
CA GLU A 141 5.61 -19.53 9.06
C GLU A 141 6.42 -18.59 8.14
N TRP A 142 6.90 -17.45 8.63
CA TRP A 142 7.68 -16.51 7.83
C TRP A 142 9.02 -17.11 7.40
N PRO A 143 9.68 -16.53 6.36
CA PRO A 143 10.99 -16.97 5.93
C PRO A 143 12.00 -17.04 7.10
N SER A 144 12.75 -18.14 7.19
CA SER A 144 13.82 -18.29 8.18
C SER A 144 15.18 -17.87 7.64
N ASN A 145 15.25 -17.59 6.35
CA ASN A 145 16.43 -17.08 5.67
C ASN A 145 16.05 -15.76 4.96
N PRO A 146 16.77 -14.66 5.18
CA PRO A 146 17.96 -14.48 6.06
C PRO A 146 17.67 -14.73 7.56
N ALA A 147 18.69 -15.10 8.32
CA ALA A 147 18.54 -15.52 9.71
C ALA A 147 17.84 -14.50 10.63
N GLN A 148 18.05 -13.19 10.38
CA GLN A 148 17.46 -12.11 11.18
C GLN A 148 16.09 -11.66 10.66
N PHE A 149 15.57 -12.25 9.56
CA PHE A 149 14.35 -11.80 8.89
C PHE A 149 13.15 -11.73 9.84
N LYS A 150 12.87 -12.84 10.55
CA LYS A 150 11.72 -12.92 11.46
C LYS A 150 11.79 -11.89 12.57
N GLU A 151 12.94 -11.72 13.20
CA GLU A 151 13.15 -10.80 14.32
C GLU A 151 12.95 -9.34 13.88
N ILE A 152 13.66 -8.92 12.83
CA ILE A 152 13.61 -7.54 12.34
C ILE A 152 12.19 -7.21 11.83
N MET A 153 11.62 -8.06 10.99
CA MET A 153 10.31 -7.80 10.39
C MET A 153 9.18 -7.83 11.43
N SER A 154 9.22 -8.73 12.42
CA SER A 154 8.21 -8.77 13.49
C SER A 154 8.31 -7.55 14.42
N THR A 155 9.52 -7.07 14.69
CA THR A 155 9.73 -5.83 15.44
C THR A 155 9.15 -4.64 14.69
N TYR A 156 9.44 -4.53 13.39
CA TYR A 156 8.87 -3.49 12.54
C TYR A 156 7.34 -3.56 12.48
N CYS A 157 6.76 -4.75 12.34
CA CYS A 157 5.30 -4.93 12.36
C CYS A 157 4.64 -4.36 13.62
N ARG A 158 5.22 -4.61 14.80
CA ARG A 158 4.72 -4.06 16.08
C ARG A 158 4.75 -2.53 16.08
N GLU A 159 5.87 -1.96 15.67
CA GLU A 159 6.04 -0.50 15.66
C GLU A 159 5.10 0.18 14.65
N VAL A 160 4.99 -0.38 13.45
CA VAL A 160 4.08 0.16 12.42
C VAL A 160 2.62 0.00 12.83
N ARG A 161 2.24 -1.12 13.49
CA ARG A 161 0.88 -1.27 14.03
C ARG A 161 0.57 -0.20 15.08
N ARG A 162 1.50 0.07 16.00
CA ARG A 162 1.35 1.14 17.00
C ARG A 162 1.18 2.51 16.35
N LEU A 163 1.98 2.80 15.34
CA LEU A 163 1.85 4.02 14.55
C LEU A 163 0.50 4.08 13.83
N GLY A 164 0.07 2.98 13.20
CA GLY A 164 -1.21 2.88 12.49
C GLY A 164 -2.40 3.19 13.39
N LEU A 165 -2.45 2.62 14.60
CA LEU A 165 -3.51 2.89 15.58
C LEU A 165 -3.52 4.37 16.02
N ARG A 166 -2.35 4.97 16.26
CA ARG A 166 -2.25 6.41 16.57
C ARG A 166 -2.78 7.28 15.41
N LEU A 167 -2.46 6.91 14.17
CA LEU A 167 -2.93 7.65 13.00
C LEU A 167 -4.43 7.48 12.79
N LEU A 168 -4.99 6.29 13.00
CA LEU A 168 -6.44 6.06 12.96
C LEU A 168 -7.18 6.87 14.01
N GLY A 169 -6.60 6.99 15.23
CA GLY A 169 -7.12 7.88 16.29
C GLY A 169 -7.09 9.35 15.86
N ALA A 170 -5.98 9.83 15.33
CA ALA A 170 -5.85 11.19 14.82
C ALA A 170 -6.84 11.47 13.67
N ILE A 171 -7.04 10.51 12.77
CA ILE A 171 -8.04 10.61 11.68
C ILE A 171 -9.46 10.65 12.25
N SER A 172 -9.79 9.85 13.27
CA SER A 172 -11.09 9.89 13.95
C SER A 172 -11.36 11.28 14.51
N VAL A 173 -10.42 11.82 15.29
CA VAL A 173 -10.54 13.18 15.88
C VAL A 173 -10.67 14.26 14.81
N SER A 174 -9.92 14.14 13.72
CA SER A 174 -9.96 15.09 12.60
C SER A 174 -11.30 15.12 11.85
N LEU A 175 -12.09 14.04 11.96
CA LEU A 175 -13.45 13.92 11.46
C LEU A 175 -14.52 14.39 12.51
N GLY A 176 -14.09 14.82 13.69
CA GLY A 176 -14.98 15.17 14.80
C GLY A 176 -15.63 13.96 15.49
N LEU A 177 -15.03 12.79 15.34
CA LEU A 177 -15.44 11.54 15.97
C LEU A 177 -14.62 11.30 17.26
N GLU A 178 -15.06 10.33 18.07
CA GLU A 178 -14.25 9.87 19.21
C GLU A 178 -12.93 9.27 18.72
N GLU A 179 -11.85 9.40 19.49
CA GLU A 179 -10.49 8.97 19.07
C GLU A 179 -10.46 7.49 18.68
N ASP A 180 -11.18 6.62 19.41
CA ASP A 180 -11.23 5.19 19.17
C ASP A 180 -12.33 4.73 18.19
N TYR A 181 -13.03 5.69 17.56
CA TYR A 181 -14.19 5.37 16.71
C TYR A 181 -13.82 4.47 15.53
N ILE A 182 -12.82 4.86 14.74
CA ILE A 182 -12.41 4.07 13.58
C ILE A 182 -11.90 2.70 14.02
N GLU A 183 -11.08 2.64 15.08
CA GLU A 183 -10.56 1.38 15.61
C GLU A 183 -11.69 0.43 15.99
N LYS A 184 -12.73 0.91 16.68
CA LYS A 184 -13.91 0.12 17.03
C LYS A 184 -14.68 -0.38 15.82
N VAL A 185 -14.85 0.44 14.79
CA VAL A 185 -15.53 0.05 13.55
C VAL A 185 -14.75 -1.02 12.79
N LEU A 186 -13.43 -0.93 12.76
CA LEU A 186 -12.58 -1.91 12.09
C LEU A 186 -12.55 -3.27 12.81
N GLY A 187 -12.91 -3.32 14.10
CA GLY A 187 -12.94 -4.53 14.92
C GLY A 187 -11.54 -5.09 15.22
N GLU A 188 -11.39 -6.40 15.27
CA GLU A 188 -10.09 -7.07 15.42
C GLU A 188 -9.30 -6.94 14.11
N GLN A 189 -8.63 -5.80 13.96
CA GLN A 189 -7.97 -5.46 12.70
C GLN A 189 -6.87 -6.47 12.35
N GLU A 190 -6.88 -6.91 11.10
CA GLU A 190 -5.77 -7.63 10.51
C GLU A 190 -4.67 -6.64 10.07
N GLN A 191 -3.44 -7.13 10.08
CA GLN A 191 -2.30 -6.43 9.50
C GLN A 191 -1.63 -7.32 8.46
N HIS A 192 -1.47 -6.78 7.27
CA HIS A 192 -0.74 -7.45 6.20
C HIS A 192 0.48 -6.61 5.82
N MET A 193 1.50 -7.26 5.29
CA MET A 193 2.68 -6.60 4.75
C MET A 193 2.97 -7.12 3.35
N ALA A 194 3.35 -6.22 2.46
CA ALA A 194 3.94 -6.54 1.16
C ALA A 194 5.34 -5.94 1.09
N VAL A 195 6.34 -6.80 1.03
CA VAL A 195 7.73 -6.44 0.73
C VAL A 195 7.86 -6.49 -0.79
N ASN A 196 7.97 -5.32 -1.43
CA ASN A 196 7.99 -5.18 -2.88
C ASN A 196 9.41 -5.02 -3.38
N TYR A 197 9.74 -5.74 -4.43
CA TYR A 197 11.00 -5.64 -5.14
C TYR A 197 10.76 -5.35 -6.62
N TYR A 198 11.33 -4.27 -7.09
CA TYR A 198 11.26 -3.82 -8.47
C TYR A 198 12.67 -3.84 -9.06
N PRO A 199 13.05 -4.88 -9.81
CA PRO A 199 14.35 -4.91 -10.45
C PRO A 199 14.48 -3.81 -11.50
N ARG A 200 15.71 -3.52 -11.93
CA ARG A 200 15.95 -2.62 -13.06
C ARG A 200 15.14 -3.10 -14.27
N CYS A 201 14.48 -2.17 -14.92
CA CYS A 201 13.67 -2.45 -16.09
C CYS A 201 14.34 -1.88 -17.34
N PRO A 202 14.60 -2.67 -18.39
CA PRO A 202 15.28 -2.16 -19.59
C PRO A 202 14.45 -1.10 -20.32
N GLU A 203 13.11 -1.20 -20.27
CA GLU A 203 12.20 -0.31 -21.00
C GLU A 203 11.07 0.18 -20.05
N PRO A 204 11.38 1.08 -19.10
CA PRO A 204 10.45 1.49 -18.04
C PRO A 204 9.22 2.26 -18.57
N ASP A 205 9.33 2.88 -19.73
CA ASP A 205 8.20 3.58 -20.36
C ASP A 205 7.11 2.64 -20.91
N LEU A 206 7.41 1.34 -21.02
CA LEU A 206 6.49 0.35 -21.57
C LEU A 206 5.72 -0.43 -20.51
N THR A 207 6.08 -0.32 -19.23
CA THR A 207 5.51 -1.17 -18.17
C THR A 207 5.35 -0.45 -16.84
N TYR A 208 4.63 -1.08 -15.91
CA TYR A 208 4.52 -0.62 -14.52
C TYR A 208 5.18 -1.61 -13.56
N GLY A 209 5.68 -1.10 -12.44
CA GLY A 209 5.90 -1.92 -11.25
C GLY A 209 4.56 -2.39 -10.64
N LEU A 210 3.59 -1.46 -10.54
CA LEU A 210 2.20 -1.75 -10.21
C LEU A 210 1.31 -0.68 -10.87
N PRO A 211 0.28 -1.06 -11.65
CA PRO A 211 -0.58 -0.10 -12.34
C PRO A 211 -1.43 0.69 -11.34
N LYS A 212 -2.15 1.69 -11.82
CA LYS A 212 -3.04 2.50 -10.99
C LYS A 212 -4.04 1.64 -10.23
N HIS A 213 -4.18 1.92 -8.94
CA HIS A 213 -5.12 1.24 -8.04
C HIS A 213 -5.43 2.13 -6.85
N THR A 214 -6.47 1.79 -6.11
CA THR A 214 -6.73 2.23 -4.75
C THR A 214 -6.50 1.08 -3.80
N ASP A 215 -6.30 1.36 -2.52
CA ASP A 215 -6.10 0.33 -1.51
C ASP A 215 -7.43 -0.12 -0.89
N PRO A 216 -7.73 -1.43 -0.82
CA PRO A 216 -8.98 -1.94 -0.28
C PRO A 216 -9.09 -1.89 1.25
N ASN A 217 -8.02 -1.61 1.95
CA ASN A 217 -7.91 -1.57 3.41
C ASN A 217 -8.34 -0.21 4.00
N ALA A 218 -8.10 0.00 5.30
CA ALA A 218 -8.38 1.27 5.95
C ALA A 218 -7.21 2.27 5.84
N LEU A 219 -6.00 1.84 6.18
CA LEU A 219 -4.81 2.69 6.18
C LEU A 219 -3.60 1.91 5.72
N THR A 220 -2.82 2.49 4.82
CA THR A 220 -1.53 1.96 4.38
C THR A 220 -0.39 2.82 4.93
N ILE A 221 0.63 2.18 5.46
CA ILE A 221 1.88 2.81 5.90
C ILE A 221 3.01 2.18 5.09
N LEU A 222 3.66 2.98 4.27
CA LEU A 222 4.70 2.55 3.37
C LEU A 222 6.07 3.05 3.86
N LEU A 223 7.00 2.12 4.03
CA LEU A 223 8.42 2.43 4.07
C LEU A 223 8.93 2.47 2.61
N PRO A 224 9.21 3.64 2.05
CA PRO A 224 9.68 3.78 0.68
C PRO A 224 11.18 3.45 0.59
N ASP A 225 11.64 3.16 -0.62
CA ASP A 225 13.08 3.21 -0.91
C ASP A 225 13.60 4.62 -0.59
N PRO A 226 14.69 4.75 0.18
CA PRO A 226 15.18 6.07 0.60
C PRO A 226 15.84 6.87 -0.53
N HIS A 227 16.22 6.21 -1.63
CA HIS A 227 17.02 6.80 -2.72
C HIS A 227 16.30 6.80 -4.06
N VAL A 228 15.37 5.86 -4.27
CA VAL A 228 14.72 5.65 -5.57
C VAL A 228 13.24 5.99 -5.49
N ALA A 229 12.84 7.11 -6.08
CA ALA A 229 11.44 7.44 -6.25
C ALA A 229 10.77 6.48 -7.26
N GLY A 230 9.50 6.16 -7.04
CA GLY A 230 8.74 5.26 -7.93
C GLY A 230 7.26 5.23 -7.60
N LEU A 231 6.85 5.76 -6.45
CA LEU A 231 5.45 5.95 -6.12
C LEU A 231 4.94 7.23 -6.78
N GLN A 232 3.80 7.13 -7.46
CA GLN A 232 3.11 8.27 -8.05
C GLN A 232 1.65 8.28 -7.61
N VAL A 233 1.12 9.46 -7.37
CA VAL A 233 -0.25 9.69 -6.88
C VAL A 233 -0.99 10.56 -7.89
N LEU A 234 -2.23 10.19 -8.18
CA LEU A 234 -3.11 10.95 -9.09
C LEU A 234 -3.72 12.13 -8.33
N ARG A 235 -3.56 13.32 -8.91
CA ARG A 235 -4.16 14.56 -8.41
C ARG A 235 -5.36 14.98 -9.25
N ASP A 236 -6.09 15.98 -8.78
CA ASP A 236 -7.18 16.58 -9.52
C ASP A 236 -6.75 16.96 -10.94
N GLY A 237 -7.62 16.71 -11.94
CA GLY A 237 -7.33 16.98 -13.34
C GLY A 237 -6.45 15.94 -14.01
N ASP A 238 -6.42 14.70 -13.50
CA ASP A 238 -5.67 13.55 -14.05
C ASP A 238 -4.14 13.73 -14.10
N GLN A 239 -3.60 14.63 -13.26
CA GLN A 239 -2.16 14.85 -13.15
C GLN A 239 -1.52 13.87 -12.17
N TRP A 240 -0.53 13.13 -12.65
CA TRP A 240 0.34 12.31 -11.80
C TRP A 240 1.44 13.15 -11.17
N ILE A 241 1.68 12.97 -9.88
CA ILE A 241 2.81 13.57 -9.14
C ILE A 241 3.69 12.49 -8.56
N VAL A 242 5.00 12.75 -8.53
CA VAL A 242 5.97 11.86 -7.86
C VAL A 242 5.90 12.07 -6.36
N VAL A 243 5.89 10.98 -5.60
CA VAL A 243 6.15 11.04 -4.16
C VAL A 243 7.66 10.91 -3.96
N ASN A 244 8.32 12.03 -3.71
CA ASN A 244 9.75 12.06 -3.45
C ASN A 244 10.02 11.55 -2.03
N PRO A 245 10.85 10.50 -1.86
CA PRO A 245 11.24 10.02 -0.54
C PRO A 245 11.88 11.14 0.28
N ARG A 246 11.60 11.16 1.57
CA ARG A 246 12.24 12.04 2.57
C ARG A 246 13.00 11.18 3.55
N PRO A 247 14.18 11.60 4.01
CA PRO A 247 14.92 10.86 5.03
C PRO A 247 14.02 10.56 6.24
N ASN A 248 14.04 9.32 6.68
CA ASN A 248 13.31 8.85 7.87
C ASN A 248 11.80 9.20 7.86
N ALA A 249 11.18 9.33 6.69
CA ALA A 249 9.77 9.54 6.57
C ALA A 249 9.08 8.27 6.06
N LEU A 250 7.89 8.01 6.61
CA LEU A 250 6.97 7.01 6.09
C LEU A 250 5.88 7.69 5.28
N VAL A 251 5.43 7.03 4.22
CA VAL A 251 4.28 7.49 3.44
C VAL A 251 3.03 6.84 3.99
N VAL A 252 1.98 7.64 4.19
CA VAL A 252 0.68 7.19 4.68
C VAL A 252 -0.38 7.50 3.64
N ASN A 253 -1.22 6.53 3.33
CA ASN A 253 -2.40 6.76 2.49
C ASN A 253 -3.65 6.10 3.05
N LEU A 254 -4.77 6.74 2.77
CA LEU A 254 -6.09 6.24 3.09
C LEU A 254 -6.50 5.15 2.11
N GLY A 255 -7.08 4.09 2.64
CA GLY A 255 -7.76 3.09 1.84
C GLY A 255 -9.26 3.36 1.71
N ASP A 256 -9.90 2.55 0.89
CA ASP A 256 -11.30 2.69 0.51
C ASP A 256 -12.25 2.65 1.72
N GLN A 257 -11.88 1.96 2.80
CA GLN A 257 -12.74 1.86 3.98
C GLN A 257 -12.85 3.20 4.73
N ILE A 258 -11.77 3.99 4.79
CA ILE A 258 -11.83 5.34 5.38
C ILE A 258 -12.62 6.30 4.49
N GLN A 259 -12.54 6.17 3.17
CA GLN A 259 -13.39 6.95 2.27
C GLN A 259 -14.87 6.66 2.49
N ALA A 260 -15.25 5.38 2.58
CA ALA A 260 -16.63 4.99 2.84
C ALA A 260 -17.11 5.49 4.21
N LEU A 261 -16.32 5.25 5.27
CA LEU A 261 -16.62 5.63 6.65
C LEU A 261 -16.77 7.15 6.80
N SER A 262 -15.92 7.93 6.11
CA SER A 262 -15.98 9.40 6.11
C SER A 262 -17.05 9.96 5.19
N ASN A 263 -17.93 9.15 4.63
CA ASN A 263 -18.95 9.54 3.65
C ASN A 263 -18.37 10.30 2.43
N GLY A 264 -17.15 9.95 2.03
CA GLY A 264 -16.45 10.58 0.91
C GLY A 264 -15.74 11.90 1.24
N ALA A 265 -15.78 12.36 2.51
CA ALA A 265 -15.06 13.56 2.94
C ALA A 265 -13.53 13.40 2.83
N TYR A 266 -13.02 12.20 3.08
CA TYR A 266 -11.64 11.82 2.91
C TYR A 266 -11.50 10.89 1.70
N LYS A 267 -10.36 10.93 1.02
CA LYS A 267 -10.21 10.29 -0.29
C LYS A 267 -9.24 9.11 -0.24
N SER A 268 -9.67 7.98 -0.79
CA SER A 268 -8.78 6.91 -1.24
C SER A 268 -8.39 7.21 -2.69
N VAL A 269 -7.13 7.53 -2.90
CA VAL A 269 -6.67 8.14 -4.15
C VAL A 269 -5.93 7.11 -5.00
N TRP A 270 -6.12 7.20 -6.31
CA TRP A 270 -5.40 6.40 -7.29
C TRP A 270 -3.90 6.64 -7.19
N HIS A 271 -3.16 5.56 -7.11
CA HIS A 271 -1.70 5.59 -7.09
C HIS A 271 -1.12 4.42 -7.87
N ARG A 272 0.15 4.54 -8.24
CA ARG A 272 0.85 3.54 -9.04
C ARG A 272 2.33 3.49 -8.67
N ALA A 273 2.99 2.36 -8.98
CA ALA A 273 4.43 2.23 -8.89
C ALA A 273 5.04 2.13 -10.28
N VAL A 274 5.99 3.01 -10.57
CA VAL A 274 6.79 2.96 -11.79
C VAL A 274 8.18 2.40 -11.51
N VAL A 275 8.83 1.92 -12.54
CA VAL A 275 10.16 1.34 -12.52
C VAL A 275 11.14 2.22 -13.30
N ASN A 276 12.43 1.95 -13.20
CA ASN A 276 13.46 2.69 -13.91
C ASN A 276 14.55 1.75 -14.45
N ALA A 277 15.36 2.24 -15.38
CA ALA A 277 16.39 1.44 -16.04
C ALA A 277 17.71 1.39 -15.28
N VAL A 278 17.91 2.25 -14.28
CA VAL A 278 19.23 2.49 -13.65
C VAL A 278 19.41 1.69 -12.38
N GLN A 279 18.38 1.67 -11.54
CA GLN A 279 18.45 1.10 -10.19
C GLN A 279 17.26 0.20 -9.89
N GLU A 280 17.48 -0.83 -9.09
CA GLU A 280 16.41 -1.57 -8.43
C GLU A 280 15.76 -0.68 -7.36
N ARG A 281 14.51 -0.95 -7.03
CA ARG A 281 13.77 -0.23 -6.00
C ARG A 281 13.09 -1.22 -5.08
N MET A 282 13.05 -0.90 -3.80
CA MET A 282 12.28 -1.65 -2.81
C MET A 282 11.29 -0.78 -2.07
N SER A 283 10.27 -1.39 -1.51
CA SER A 283 9.39 -0.75 -0.54
C SER A 283 8.70 -1.79 0.33
N VAL A 284 8.31 -1.40 1.55
CA VAL A 284 7.57 -2.25 2.47
C VAL A 284 6.26 -1.57 2.82
N ALA A 285 5.16 -2.11 2.30
CA ALA A 285 3.81 -1.61 2.55
C ALA A 285 3.16 -2.42 3.67
N SER A 286 2.67 -1.74 4.70
CA SER A 286 1.90 -2.33 5.81
C SER A 286 0.45 -1.85 5.70
N PHE A 287 -0.48 -2.79 5.67
CA PHE A 287 -1.91 -2.54 5.48
C PHE A 287 -2.65 -2.82 6.78
N MET A 288 -3.38 -1.82 7.29
CA MET A 288 -4.31 -1.97 8.40
C MET A 288 -5.69 -2.28 7.82
N CYS A 289 -6.13 -3.52 8.00
CA CYS A 289 -7.38 -4.03 7.42
C CYS A 289 -8.45 -4.18 8.49
N PRO A 290 -9.73 -3.89 8.18
CA PRO A 290 -10.83 -4.31 9.05
C PRO A 290 -10.85 -5.84 9.21
N CYS A 291 -11.43 -6.34 10.28
CA CYS A 291 -11.80 -7.76 10.31
C CYS A 291 -12.89 -8.05 9.26
N ASN A 292 -12.95 -9.28 8.77
CA ASN A 292 -13.86 -9.65 7.68
C ASN A 292 -15.35 -9.37 8.00
N SER A 293 -15.75 -9.49 9.25
CA SER A 293 -17.11 -9.24 9.72
C SER A 293 -17.41 -7.77 10.05
N ALA A 294 -16.40 -6.88 10.02
CA ALA A 294 -16.60 -5.46 10.28
C ALA A 294 -17.61 -4.88 9.30
N VAL A 295 -18.60 -4.17 9.82
CA VAL A 295 -19.59 -3.46 9.01
C VAL A 295 -19.10 -2.03 8.80
N ILE A 296 -18.82 -1.71 7.57
CA ILE A 296 -18.38 -0.37 7.15
C ILE A 296 -19.61 0.39 6.66
N SER A 297 -19.82 1.56 7.23
CA SER A 297 -20.87 2.51 6.83
C SER A 297 -20.41 3.93 7.11
N PRO A 298 -20.95 4.93 6.41
CA PRO A 298 -20.72 6.33 6.75
C PRO A 298 -21.06 6.60 8.21
N ALA A 299 -20.13 7.26 8.93
CA ALA A 299 -20.36 7.64 10.32
C ALA A 299 -21.55 8.61 10.38
N ARG A 300 -22.52 8.34 11.24
CA ARG A 300 -23.77 9.12 11.30
C ARG A 300 -23.56 10.63 11.43
N LYS A 301 -22.56 11.03 12.21
CA LYS A 301 -22.19 12.46 12.37
C LYS A 301 -21.72 13.13 11.07
N LEU A 302 -21.32 12.35 10.07
CA LEU A 302 -20.80 12.84 8.79
C LEU A 302 -21.85 12.79 7.66
N VAL A 303 -23.06 12.39 7.98
CA VAL A 303 -24.22 12.47 7.07
C VAL A 303 -25.08 13.63 7.57
N ALA A 304 -25.34 14.63 6.70
CA ALA A 304 -26.16 15.75 7.06
C ALA A 304 -27.61 15.31 7.39
N ASP A 305 -28.26 16.03 8.30
CA ASP A 305 -29.63 15.71 8.69
C ASP A 305 -30.57 15.80 7.47
N GLY A 306 -31.26 14.70 7.21
CA GLY A 306 -32.18 14.59 6.07
C GLY A 306 -31.55 14.10 4.76
N ASP A 307 -30.21 13.99 4.69
CA ASP A 307 -29.53 13.47 3.51
C ASP A 307 -29.37 11.94 3.56
N ALA A 308 -29.35 11.33 2.37
CA ALA A 308 -28.93 9.95 2.24
C ALA A 308 -27.40 9.83 2.29
N PRO A 309 -26.85 8.78 2.92
CA PRO A 309 -25.41 8.55 2.88
C PRO A 309 -24.93 8.24 1.46
N VAL A 310 -23.71 8.70 1.12
CA VAL A 310 -23.10 8.44 -0.20
C VAL A 310 -22.89 6.95 -0.43
N TYR A 311 -22.53 6.21 0.62
CA TYR A 311 -22.28 4.77 0.54
C TYR A 311 -23.30 4.01 1.40
N ARG A 312 -23.77 2.87 0.88
CA ARG A 312 -24.54 1.92 1.69
C ARG A 312 -23.64 1.20 2.71
N SER A 313 -24.23 0.56 3.69
CA SER A 313 -23.50 -0.33 4.60
C SER A 313 -23.12 -1.63 3.88
N PHE A 314 -21.93 -2.15 4.20
CA PHE A 314 -21.42 -3.44 3.69
C PHE A 314 -20.44 -4.06 4.69
N THR A 315 -20.23 -5.38 4.62
CA THR A 315 -19.14 -6.01 5.37
C THR A 315 -17.82 -5.88 4.62
N TYR A 316 -16.70 -5.86 5.37
CA TYR A 316 -15.39 -5.85 4.73
C TYR A 316 -15.17 -7.08 3.84
N ASP A 317 -15.65 -8.25 4.24
CA ASP A 317 -15.59 -9.47 3.43
C ASP A 317 -16.32 -9.31 2.07
N GLU A 318 -17.53 -8.73 2.07
CA GLU A 318 -18.26 -8.42 0.84
C GLU A 318 -17.43 -7.50 -0.08
N TYR A 319 -16.89 -6.43 0.50
CA TYR A 319 -16.05 -5.48 -0.24
C TYR A 319 -14.79 -6.13 -0.78
N TYR A 320 -14.06 -6.86 0.04
CA TYR A 320 -12.79 -7.49 -0.30
C TYR A 320 -12.94 -8.53 -1.41
N LYS A 321 -13.98 -9.37 -1.36
CA LYS A 321 -14.32 -10.31 -2.42
C LYS A 321 -14.61 -9.60 -3.74
N LYS A 322 -15.37 -8.50 -3.68
CA LYS A 322 -15.69 -7.71 -4.87
C LYS A 322 -14.43 -7.05 -5.45
N PHE A 323 -13.60 -6.45 -4.63
CA PHE A 323 -12.33 -5.84 -5.03
C PHE A 323 -11.44 -6.85 -5.79
N TRP A 324 -11.22 -8.03 -5.23
CA TRP A 324 -10.37 -9.06 -5.83
C TRP A 324 -11.01 -9.80 -7.01
N SER A 325 -12.30 -9.66 -7.24
CA SER A 325 -12.96 -10.21 -8.43
C SER A 325 -12.71 -9.39 -9.70
N ARG A 326 -12.15 -8.18 -9.56
CA ARG A 326 -11.92 -7.18 -10.62
C ARG A 326 -10.44 -7.06 -10.96
N ASN A 327 -10.13 -6.37 -12.07
CA ASN A 327 -8.77 -5.90 -12.35
C ASN A 327 -8.51 -4.60 -11.61
N LEU A 328 -7.23 -4.29 -11.30
CA LEU A 328 -6.84 -3.11 -10.54
C LEU A 328 -7.21 -1.78 -11.20
N ASP A 329 -7.08 -1.72 -12.52
CA ASP A 329 -7.23 -0.53 -13.37
C ASP A 329 -8.69 -0.22 -13.79
N GLN A 330 -9.64 -1.00 -13.28
CA GLN A 330 -11.07 -0.74 -13.50
C GLN A 330 -11.56 0.44 -12.65
N GLU A 331 -12.82 0.85 -12.85
CA GLU A 331 -13.51 1.85 -12.05
C GLU A 331 -13.29 1.65 -10.53
N HIS A 332 -13.28 2.74 -9.77
CA HIS A 332 -13.09 2.68 -8.31
C HIS A 332 -14.10 1.73 -7.66
N CYS A 333 -13.63 0.77 -6.87
CA CYS A 333 -14.50 -0.30 -6.34
C CYS A 333 -15.66 0.24 -5.50
N LEU A 334 -15.48 1.34 -4.78
CA LEU A 334 -16.54 1.97 -3.98
C LEU A 334 -17.72 2.50 -4.80
N GLU A 335 -17.57 2.72 -6.12
CA GLU A 335 -18.70 3.11 -6.97
C GLU A 335 -19.82 2.08 -6.92
N LEU A 336 -19.48 0.80 -6.75
CA LEU A 336 -20.42 -0.31 -6.63
C LEU A 336 -21.13 -0.37 -5.26
N PHE A 337 -20.70 0.45 -4.32
CA PHE A 337 -21.20 0.51 -2.94
C PHE A 337 -21.86 1.86 -2.61
N LYS A 338 -22.04 2.72 -3.61
CA LYS A 338 -22.85 3.93 -3.46
C LYS A 338 -24.31 3.59 -3.14
N GLY A 339 -24.94 4.40 -2.29
CA GLY A 339 -26.39 4.35 -2.06
C GLY A 339 -27.15 4.65 -3.35
N GLN A 340 -28.34 4.07 -3.45
CA GLN A 340 -29.28 4.39 -4.56
C GLN A 340 -29.99 5.70 -4.28
#